data_b696b0888f7f4870663d362f9e3ef80c
#
_entry.id   b696b0888f7f4870663d362f9e3ef80c
#
_cell.length_a   1.000
_cell.length_b   1.000
_cell.length_c   1.000
_cell.angle_alpha   90.00
_cell.angle_beta   90.00
_cell.angle_gamma   90.00
#
_symmetry.space_group_name_H-M   'P 1'
#
loop_
_entity.id
_entity.type
_entity.pdbx_description
1 polymer ?
#
loop_
_entity_poly.entity_id
_entity_poly.type
_entity_poly.pdbx_seq_one_letter_code
_entity_poly.pdbx_strand_id
1 'polypeptide(L)'
;MVHKSDSDELAALRAENARLVSLLEAHGIEWRRKPPISVQRVSVLSTNEKVALFRRLFRGRDDVWALRWESKTSGKSGYSPACANEWQARICGKPRIKCGDCAHRQLIPVSDLVIYYHLAGTHTVGMYPLLEDDSCYFLAVDFDEAEWQKDASRIHAIL
;
A
#
# COMPACT_ATOMS: atom_id res chain seq x y z
N MET A 1 -24.72 21.90 1.51
CA MET A 1 -26.01 21.80 2.25
C MET A 1 -26.07 20.41 2.83
N VAL A 2 -25.76 20.22 4.12
CA VAL A 2 -25.98 18.95 4.83
C VAL A 2 -27.49 18.84 5.01
N HIS A 3 -28.10 17.80 4.47
CA HIS A 3 -29.55 17.61 4.55
C HIS A 3 -29.98 17.47 6.01
N LYS A 4 -31.06 18.14 6.39
CA LYS A 4 -31.69 18.06 7.72
C LYS A 4 -32.02 16.61 8.11
N SER A 5 -32.26 15.75 7.12
CA SER A 5 -32.44 14.29 7.24
C SER A 5 -31.21 13.58 7.84
N ASP A 6 -29.98 13.93 7.39
CA ASP A 6 -28.75 13.26 7.84
C ASP A 6 -28.45 13.61 9.31
N SER A 7 -28.78 14.83 9.74
CA SER A 7 -28.61 15.26 11.13
C SER A 7 -29.56 14.53 12.08
N ASP A 8 -30.83 14.35 11.66
CA ASP A 8 -31.85 13.68 12.44
C ASP A 8 -31.56 12.17 12.55
N GLU A 9 -31.12 11.56 11.47
CA GLU A 9 -30.66 10.16 11.45
C GLU A 9 -29.44 9.94 12.34
N LEU A 10 -28.46 10.81 12.29
CA LEU A 10 -27.28 10.75 13.15
C LEU A 10 -27.65 10.88 14.63
N ALA A 11 -28.59 11.75 14.95
CA ALA A 11 -29.11 11.91 16.32
C ALA A 11 -29.82 10.63 16.82
N ALA A 12 -30.65 10.02 15.96
CA ALA A 12 -31.34 8.77 16.27
C ALA A 12 -30.37 7.61 16.49
N LEU A 13 -29.35 7.47 15.63
CA LEU A 13 -28.30 6.45 15.76
C LEU A 13 -27.49 6.63 17.03
N ARG A 14 -27.16 7.85 17.42
CA ARG A 14 -26.47 8.14 18.68
C ARG A 14 -27.29 7.77 19.90
N ALA A 15 -28.60 8.08 19.88
CA ALA A 15 -29.52 7.73 20.97
C ALA A 15 -29.66 6.21 21.11
N GLU A 16 -29.82 5.49 20.02
CA GLU A 16 -29.87 4.03 20.03
C GLU A 16 -28.56 3.40 20.48
N ASN A 17 -27.42 3.91 20.03
CA ASN A 17 -26.12 3.44 20.49
C ASN A 17 -25.96 3.61 22.00
N ALA A 18 -26.32 4.77 22.54
CA ALA A 18 -26.31 5.02 24.01
C ALA A 18 -27.21 4.04 24.77
N ARG A 19 -28.40 3.76 24.23
CA ARG A 19 -29.34 2.77 24.82
C ARG A 19 -28.73 1.37 24.84
N LEU A 20 -28.14 0.92 23.73
CA LEU A 20 -27.50 -0.39 23.63
C LEU A 20 -26.29 -0.52 24.57
N VAL A 21 -25.49 0.51 24.68
CA VAL A 21 -24.35 0.55 25.62
C VAL A 21 -24.85 0.39 27.07
N SER A 22 -25.89 1.13 27.45
CA SER A 22 -26.48 1.02 28.81
C SER A 22 -27.02 -0.38 29.11
N LEU A 23 -27.64 -1.05 28.13
CA LEU A 23 -28.10 -2.43 28.27
C LEU A 23 -26.92 -3.40 28.46
N LEU A 24 -25.87 -3.28 27.68
CA LEU A 24 -24.69 -4.13 27.81
C LEU A 24 -24.04 -3.95 29.18
N GLU A 25 -23.91 -2.72 29.66
CA GLU A 25 -23.36 -2.40 30.98
C GLU A 25 -24.26 -2.96 32.10
N ALA A 26 -25.60 -2.85 31.98
CA ALA A 26 -26.53 -3.40 32.95
C ALA A 26 -26.47 -4.94 33.08
N HIS A 27 -26.10 -5.61 31.98
CA HIS A 27 -25.97 -7.07 31.96
C HIS A 27 -24.52 -7.53 32.19
N GLY A 28 -23.57 -6.61 32.51
CA GLY A 28 -22.17 -6.94 32.77
C GLY A 28 -21.40 -7.44 31.53
N ILE A 29 -21.94 -7.14 30.34
CA ILE A 29 -21.29 -7.56 29.08
C ILE A 29 -20.20 -6.54 28.70
N GLU A 30 -18.97 -7.00 28.60
CA GLU A 30 -17.82 -6.17 28.18
C GLU A 30 -17.94 -5.86 26.66
N TRP A 31 -18.44 -4.68 26.32
CA TRP A 31 -18.67 -4.24 24.94
C TRP A 31 -17.53 -3.38 24.38
N ARG A 32 -16.70 -2.79 25.25
CA ARG A 32 -15.54 -2.02 24.79
C ARG A 32 -14.51 -2.97 24.23
N ARG A 33 -14.18 -2.80 22.95
CA ARG A 33 -12.99 -3.48 22.41
C ARG A 33 -11.81 -3.06 23.27
N LYS A 34 -11.18 -4.00 23.95
CA LYS A 34 -9.85 -3.73 24.49
C LYS A 34 -9.02 -3.20 23.33
N PRO A 35 -8.39 -2.03 23.46
CA PRO A 35 -7.46 -1.59 22.43
C PRO A 35 -6.53 -2.78 22.19
N PRO A 36 -6.26 -3.13 20.92
CA PRO A 36 -5.32 -4.20 20.66
C PRO A 36 -4.10 -3.86 21.50
N ILE A 37 -3.67 -4.81 22.35
CA ILE A 37 -2.44 -4.65 23.11
C ILE A 37 -1.41 -4.33 22.05
N SER A 38 -1.03 -3.07 21.96
CA SER A 38 0.07 -2.61 21.13
C SER A 38 1.32 -3.19 21.75
N VAL A 39 1.50 -4.49 21.56
CA VAL A 39 2.80 -5.10 21.68
C VAL A 39 3.55 -4.44 20.54
N GLN A 40 4.25 -3.36 20.83
CA GLN A 40 5.35 -2.94 19.99
C GLN A 40 6.31 -4.13 19.98
N ARG A 41 6.05 -5.05 19.05
CA ARG A 41 7.04 -6.09 18.73
C ARG A 41 8.18 -5.31 18.09
N VAL A 42 9.11 -4.87 18.94
CA VAL A 42 10.41 -4.39 18.46
C VAL A 42 10.93 -5.55 17.62
N SER A 43 11.02 -5.33 16.32
CA SER A 43 11.53 -6.34 15.40
C SER A 43 12.94 -6.71 15.87
N VAL A 44 13.16 -7.96 16.19
CA VAL A 44 14.48 -8.49 16.59
C VAL A 44 15.45 -8.47 15.42
N LEU A 45 14.94 -8.31 14.17
CA LEU A 45 15.75 -8.29 12.97
C LEU A 45 16.58 -7.01 12.87
N SER A 46 17.86 -7.18 12.58
CA SER A 46 18.76 -6.11 12.18
C SER A 46 18.29 -5.45 10.86
N THR A 47 18.83 -4.30 10.54
CA THR A 47 18.53 -3.59 9.28
C THR A 47 18.80 -4.47 8.06
N ASN A 48 19.94 -5.15 8.02
CA ASN A 48 20.30 -6.03 6.91
C ASN A 48 19.35 -7.21 6.77
N GLU A 49 18.92 -7.80 7.89
CA GLU A 49 17.94 -8.90 7.88
C GLU A 49 16.56 -8.42 7.39
N LYS A 50 16.15 -7.20 7.72
CA LYS A 50 14.92 -6.61 7.19
C LYS A 50 14.99 -6.39 5.68
N VAL A 51 16.11 -5.87 5.18
CA VAL A 51 16.34 -5.68 3.74
C VAL A 51 16.33 -7.03 3.02
N ALA A 52 17.03 -8.03 3.54
CA ALA A 52 17.04 -9.37 2.96
C ALA A 52 15.66 -10.04 2.99
N LEU A 53 14.91 -9.87 4.08
CA LEU A 53 13.53 -10.36 4.19
C LEU A 53 12.62 -9.69 3.15
N PHE A 54 12.68 -8.36 3.01
CA PHE A 54 11.91 -7.62 2.02
C PHE A 54 12.21 -8.12 0.60
N ARG A 55 13.50 -8.23 0.23
CA ARG A 55 13.93 -8.73 -1.07
C ARG A 55 13.41 -10.14 -1.36
N ARG A 56 13.33 -10.99 -0.37
CA ARG A 56 12.79 -12.35 -0.50
C ARG A 56 11.27 -12.36 -0.69
N LEU A 57 10.54 -11.56 0.10
CA LEU A 57 9.07 -11.52 0.06
C LEU A 57 8.52 -10.83 -1.19
N PHE A 58 9.19 -9.76 -1.64
CA PHE A 58 8.78 -8.97 -2.80
C PHE A 58 9.73 -9.18 -3.98
N ARG A 59 10.11 -10.42 -4.22
CA ARG A 59 10.99 -10.78 -5.33
C ARG A 59 10.29 -10.53 -6.66
N GLY A 60 10.96 -9.81 -7.55
CA GLY A 60 10.50 -9.47 -8.88
C GLY A 60 11.69 -9.11 -9.77
N ARG A 61 11.48 -8.21 -10.74
CA ARG A 61 12.58 -7.65 -11.55
C ARG A 61 13.60 -6.98 -10.64
N ASP A 62 14.86 -7.17 -10.92
CA ASP A 62 15.99 -6.58 -10.20
C ASP A 62 16.66 -5.44 -10.97
N ASP A 63 16.37 -5.32 -12.27
CA ASP A 63 16.90 -4.30 -13.17
C ASP A 63 16.15 -2.96 -13.07
N VAL A 64 14.97 -2.92 -12.45
CA VAL A 64 14.12 -1.73 -12.35
C VAL A 64 13.22 -1.78 -11.11
N TRP A 65 12.92 -0.62 -10.58
CA TRP A 65 11.89 -0.41 -9.56
C TRP A 65 11.09 0.84 -9.89
N ALA A 66 9.91 0.99 -9.28
CA ALA A 66 9.07 2.17 -9.45
C ALA A 66 9.18 3.09 -8.26
N LEU A 67 9.35 4.39 -8.50
CA LEU A 67 9.28 5.43 -7.49
C LEU A 67 7.87 6.01 -7.42
N ARG A 68 7.29 6.06 -6.23
CA ARG A 68 6.04 6.79 -6.00
C ARG A 68 6.29 8.29 -6.08
N TRP A 69 5.41 8.99 -6.78
CA TRP A 69 5.41 10.44 -6.86
C TRP A 69 4.03 11.00 -6.50
N GLU A 70 4.01 12.22 -5.99
CA GLU A 70 2.80 12.97 -5.69
C GLU A 70 2.95 14.40 -6.22
N SER A 71 1.95 14.87 -6.93
CA SER A 71 1.91 16.25 -7.44
C SER A 71 1.25 17.16 -6.41
N LYS A 72 2.01 18.08 -5.85
CA LYS A 72 1.50 19.09 -4.91
C LYS A 72 0.48 20.03 -5.54
N THR A 73 0.53 20.21 -6.86
CA THR A 73 -0.32 21.14 -7.58
C THR A 73 -1.67 20.53 -7.96
N SER A 74 -1.67 19.27 -8.41
CA SER A 74 -2.87 18.59 -8.93
C SER A 74 -3.46 17.55 -7.97
N GLY A 75 -2.79 17.25 -6.85
CA GLY A 75 -3.17 16.19 -5.92
C GLY A 75 -3.05 14.77 -6.50
N LYS A 76 -2.59 14.64 -7.74
CA LYS A 76 -2.41 13.34 -8.38
C LYS A 76 -1.17 12.63 -7.84
N SER A 77 -1.26 11.33 -7.71
CA SER A 77 -0.13 10.46 -7.37
C SER A 77 -0.02 9.31 -8.36
N GLY A 78 1.14 8.65 -8.37
CA GLY A 78 1.37 7.50 -9.23
C GLY A 78 2.77 6.94 -9.05
N TYR A 79 3.11 6.01 -9.91
CA TYR A 79 4.43 5.39 -9.94
C TYR A 79 5.09 5.61 -11.29
N SER A 80 6.39 5.83 -11.31
CA SER A 80 7.19 5.87 -12.52
C SER A 80 8.45 5.01 -12.35
N PRO A 81 8.94 4.36 -13.42
CA PRO A 81 10.19 3.61 -13.33
C PRO A 81 11.33 4.54 -12.94
N ALA A 82 12.14 4.09 -11.99
CA ALA A 82 13.33 4.82 -11.57
C ALA A 82 14.33 4.89 -12.74
N CYS A 83 14.73 6.10 -13.10
CA CYS A 83 15.56 6.34 -14.27
C CYS A 83 16.63 7.39 -13.95
N ALA A 84 17.89 7.09 -14.25
CA ALA A 84 19.00 8.00 -14.02
C ALA A 84 18.91 9.29 -14.86
N ASN A 85 18.20 9.23 -16.00
CA ASN A 85 17.97 10.37 -16.88
C ASN A 85 16.67 11.11 -16.59
N GLU A 86 15.95 10.78 -15.51
CA GLU A 86 14.67 11.41 -15.21
C GLU A 86 14.82 12.93 -15.00
N TRP A 87 14.02 13.70 -15.71
CA TRP A 87 14.02 15.17 -15.72
C TRP A 87 15.33 15.84 -16.21
N GLN A 88 16.30 15.07 -16.74
CA GLN A 88 17.48 15.67 -17.32
C GLN A 88 17.10 16.45 -18.60
N ALA A 89 17.47 17.73 -18.63
CA ALA A 89 17.21 18.59 -19.77
C ALA A 89 17.85 18.02 -21.05
N ARG A 90 17.12 18.07 -22.17
CA ARG A 90 17.51 17.59 -23.50
C ARG A 90 17.62 16.06 -23.63
N ILE A 91 17.49 15.31 -22.56
CA ILE A 91 17.54 13.84 -22.55
C ILE A 91 16.16 13.27 -22.23
N CYS A 92 15.57 13.68 -21.11
CA CYS A 92 14.24 13.23 -20.70
C CYS A 92 13.14 13.95 -21.45
N GLY A 93 12.25 13.20 -22.11
CA GLY A 93 11.13 13.77 -22.88
C GLY A 93 9.87 14.04 -22.07
N LYS A 94 9.88 13.77 -20.74
CA LYS A 94 8.73 14.04 -19.86
C LYS A 94 8.35 15.55 -19.89
N PRO A 95 7.07 15.87 -19.77
CA PRO A 95 5.89 14.98 -19.70
C PRO A 95 5.36 14.52 -21.07
N ARG A 96 5.96 14.97 -22.17
CA ARG A 96 5.45 14.72 -23.54
C ARG A 96 5.65 13.28 -23.99
N ILE A 97 6.75 12.64 -23.60
CA ILE A 97 7.10 11.26 -23.92
C ILE A 97 6.94 10.42 -22.66
N LYS A 98 6.16 9.33 -22.75
CA LYS A 98 6.03 8.35 -21.65
C LYS A 98 7.32 7.58 -21.47
N CYS A 99 7.61 7.14 -20.23
CA CYS A 99 8.83 6.38 -19.95
C CYS A 99 8.90 5.06 -20.74
N GLY A 100 7.77 4.43 -21.06
CA GLY A 100 7.73 3.23 -21.92
C GLY A 100 8.30 3.46 -23.32
N ASP A 101 8.05 4.65 -23.89
CA ASP A 101 8.40 5.00 -25.28
C ASP A 101 9.73 5.78 -25.36
N CYS A 102 10.43 5.96 -24.22
CA CYS A 102 11.63 6.79 -24.17
C CYS A 102 12.87 6.00 -24.63
N ALA A 103 13.51 6.46 -25.70
CA ALA A 103 14.76 5.89 -26.23
C ALA A 103 15.99 6.12 -25.32
N HIS A 104 15.92 7.09 -24.42
CA HIS A 104 17.02 7.47 -23.52
C HIS A 104 16.80 6.97 -22.09
N ARG A 105 15.97 5.95 -21.92
CA ARG A 105 15.66 5.37 -20.63
C ARG A 105 16.89 4.65 -20.08
N GLN A 106 17.34 5.06 -18.89
CA GLN A 106 18.40 4.40 -18.15
C GLN A 106 17.84 3.95 -16.80
N LEU A 107 17.36 2.72 -16.75
CA LEU A 107 16.73 2.15 -15.55
C LEU A 107 17.75 1.99 -14.42
N ILE A 108 17.29 2.18 -13.20
CA ILE A 108 18.10 2.02 -11.99
C ILE A 108 17.74 0.67 -11.36
N PRO A 109 18.74 -0.22 -11.16
CA PRO A 109 18.49 -1.54 -10.57
C PRO A 109 18.08 -1.45 -9.09
N VAL A 110 17.39 -2.49 -8.63
CA VAL A 110 17.03 -2.67 -7.22
C VAL A 110 18.28 -3.00 -6.42
N SER A 111 18.69 -2.10 -5.54
CA SER A 111 19.80 -2.32 -4.60
C SER A 111 19.28 -2.45 -3.17
N ASP A 112 20.11 -2.97 -2.27
CA ASP A 112 19.80 -3.00 -0.85
C ASP A 112 19.60 -1.61 -0.27
N LEU A 113 20.29 -0.60 -0.81
CA LEU A 113 20.11 0.79 -0.42
C LEU A 113 18.73 1.32 -0.80
N VAL A 114 18.21 0.97 -1.97
CA VAL A 114 16.84 1.33 -2.41
C VAL A 114 15.81 0.74 -1.44
N ILE A 115 15.96 -0.53 -1.09
CA ILE A 115 15.08 -1.21 -0.12
C ILE A 115 15.21 -0.58 1.27
N TYR A 116 16.43 -0.29 1.70
CA TYR A 116 16.66 0.40 2.97
C TYR A 116 15.94 1.74 3.05
N TYR A 117 16.03 2.59 2.03
CA TYR A 117 15.33 3.86 2.00
C TYR A 117 13.81 3.73 1.97
N HIS A 118 13.29 2.67 1.36
CA HIS A 118 11.87 2.34 1.45
C HIS A 118 11.45 1.99 2.88
N LEU A 119 12.19 1.09 3.54
CA LEU A 119 11.92 0.68 4.91
C LEU A 119 12.13 1.80 5.92
N ALA A 120 13.00 2.75 5.63
CA ALA A 120 13.23 3.96 6.41
C ALA A 120 12.17 5.05 6.16
N GLY A 121 11.23 4.85 5.24
CA GLY A 121 10.18 5.81 4.91
C GLY A 121 10.65 7.01 4.07
N THR A 122 11.86 6.98 3.51
CA THR A 122 12.40 8.07 2.69
C THR A 122 11.67 8.17 1.35
N HIS A 123 11.36 7.03 0.75
CA HIS A 123 10.50 6.95 -0.45
C HIS A 123 9.70 5.66 -0.48
N THR A 124 8.60 5.68 -1.22
CA THR A 124 7.81 4.48 -1.47
C THR A 124 8.24 3.86 -2.80
N VAL A 125 8.68 2.61 -2.72
CA VAL A 125 9.14 1.82 -3.85
C VAL A 125 8.04 0.86 -4.29
N GLY A 126 7.81 0.75 -5.59
CA GLY A 126 7.01 -0.30 -6.21
C GLY A 126 7.93 -1.33 -6.86
N MET A 127 7.65 -2.61 -6.62
CA MET A 127 8.35 -3.70 -7.30
C MET A 127 7.58 -4.11 -8.55
N TYR A 128 8.30 -4.52 -9.59
CA TYR A 128 7.71 -5.14 -10.79
C TYR A 128 7.70 -6.66 -10.60
N PRO A 129 6.53 -7.26 -10.29
CA PRO A 129 6.48 -8.70 -10.00
C PRO A 129 6.64 -9.56 -11.26
N LEU A 130 6.20 -9.06 -12.44
CA LEU A 130 6.28 -9.78 -13.69
C LEU A 130 7.70 -9.67 -14.27
N LEU A 131 8.34 -10.80 -14.53
CA LEU A 131 9.65 -10.91 -15.14
C LEU A 131 9.56 -10.77 -16.67
N GLU A 132 10.70 -10.71 -17.36
CA GLU A 132 10.74 -10.54 -18.81
C GLU A 132 10.28 -11.79 -19.59
N ASP A 133 10.28 -12.94 -18.93
CA ASP A 133 9.77 -14.23 -19.45
C ASP A 133 8.31 -14.51 -19.11
N ASP A 134 7.58 -13.46 -18.69
CA ASP A 134 6.17 -13.54 -18.25
C ASP A 134 5.93 -14.41 -17.00
N SER A 135 6.98 -14.80 -16.28
CA SER A 135 6.86 -15.48 -14.99
C SER A 135 6.83 -14.50 -13.80
N CYS A 136 6.41 -14.98 -12.62
CA CYS A 136 6.44 -14.22 -11.38
C CYS A 136 6.73 -15.13 -10.17
N TYR A 137 7.23 -14.52 -9.09
CA TYR A 137 7.54 -15.25 -7.85
C TYR A 137 6.39 -15.25 -6.85
N PHE A 138 5.42 -14.38 -7.01
CA PHE A 138 4.24 -14.31 -6.14
C PHE A 138 3.04 -13.73 -6.92
N LEU A 139 1.85 -14.09 -6.46
CA LEU A 139 0.60 -13.50 -6.90
C LEU A 139 0.06 -12.60 -5.78
N ALA A 140 -0.31 -11.39 -6.11
CA ALA A 140 -1.05 -10.49 -5.22
C ALA A 140 -2.49 -10.37 -5.72
N VAL A 141 -3.45 -10.58 -4.84
CA VAL A 141 -4.88 -10.42 -5.13
C VAL A 141 -5.43 -9.39 -4.17
N ASP A 142 -6.08 -8.37 -4.72
CA ASP A 142 -6.77 -7.33 -3.96
C ASP A 142 -8.28 -7.61 -3.97
N PHE A 143 -8.90 -7.51 -2.81
CA PHE A 143 -10.32 -7.76 -2.60
C PHE A 143 -10.95 -6.50 -2.02
N ASP A 144 -11.50 -5.66 -2.84
CA ASP A 144 -12.09 -4.37 -2.47
C ASP A 144 -13.63 -4.33 -2.49
N GLU A 145 -14.28 -5.43 -2.88
CA GLU A 145 -15.74 -5.58 -2.87
C GLU A 145 -16.28 -5.93 -1.47
N ALA A 146 -17.58 -5.70 -1.25
CA ALA A 146 -18.26 -5.94 0.03
C ALA A 146 -18.16 -7.39 0.54
N GLU A 147 -18.07 -8.37 -0.36
CA GLU A 147 -18.00 -9.80 -0.09
C GLU A 147 -16.57 -10.37 -0.05
N TRP A 148 -15.54 -9.52 0.08
CA TRP A 148 -14.13 -9.87 0.00
C TRP A 148 -13.72 -11.09 0.85
N GLN A 149 -14.35 -11.28 2.02
CA GLN A 149 -14.05 -12.41 2.92
C GLN A 149 -14.43 -13.75 2.31
N LYS A 150 -15.56 -13.81 1.58
CA LYS A 150 -15.99 -15.01 0.89
C LYS A 150 -15.07 -15.33 -0.29
N ASP A 151 -14.68 -14.31 -1.03
CA ASP A 151 -13.80 -14.46 -2.19
C ASP A 151 -12.40 -14.87 -1.78
N ALA A 152 -11.85 -14.27 -0.72
CA ALA A 152 -10.58 -14.70 -0.14
C ALA A 152 -10.61 -16.16 0.33
N SER A 153 -11.72 -16.58 0.97
CA SER A 153 -11.90 -17.97 1.43
C SER A 153 -11.97 -18.96 0.27
N ARG A 154 -12.60 -18.58 -0.85
CA ARG A 154 -12.67 -19.42 -2.06
C ARG A 154 -11.31 -19.62 -2.70
N ILE A 155 -10.50 -18.55 -2.81
CA ILE A 155 -9.15 -18.64 -3.37
C ILE A 155 -8.26 -19.51 -2.47
N HIS A 156 -8.34 -19.34 -1.15
CA HIS A 156 -7.58 -20.14 -0.21
C HIS A 156 -7.92 -21.64 -0.29
N ALA A 157 -9.14 -22.00 -0.69
CA ALA A 157 -9.55 -23.40 -0.86
C ALA A 157 -9.05 -24.04 -2.17
N ILE A 158 -8.55 -23.25 -3.12
CA ILE A 158 -8.08 -23.70 -4.44
C ILE A 158 -6.54 -23.83 -4.47
N LEU A 159 -5.84 -23.09 -3.61
CA LEU A 159 -4.37 -23.11 -3.47
C LEU A 159 -3.91 -24.19 -2.49
#